data_acb1256d0d57601647f648565f8388c7
#
_entry.id   acb1256d0d57601647f648565f8388c7
#
_cell.length_a   1.000
_cell.length_b   1.000
_cell.length_c   1.000
_cell.angle_alpha   90.00
_cell.angle_beta   90.00
_cell.angle_gamma   90.00
#
_symmetry.space_group_name_H-M   'P 1'
#
loop_
_entity.id
_entity.type
_entity.pdbx_description
1 polymer ?
#
loop_
_entity_poly.entity_id
_entity_poly.type
_entity_poly.pdbx_seq_one_letter_code
_entity_poly.pdbx_strand_id
1 'polypeptide(L)'
;MEKKEGFGETAQGVTIPGKIEKMGYKGVDTTEMIFEGAKISAEQILGGEPGKGFYQMMDGVEVGRVNVAARAVGVANRAFELGISYAQQRETFGKKIAEHQAVLFRLAEMGTKVEAAHGMVVTAARKKDKGERNDLEAGMAKYLASEYCSQVVEDSFRIHGGYGFSKEYEIERLYREAPMLLIGEGTADIQRMIIGRRLLED
;
A
#
# COMPACT_ATOMS: atom_id res chain seq x y z
N MET A 1 14.02 -14.94 -20.00
CA MET A 1 15.45 -14.78 -19.68
C MET A 1 15.65 -15.19 -18.23
N GLU A 2 16.48 -16.19 -17.99
CA GLU A 2 16.82 -16.59 -16.62
C GLU A 2 17.92 -15.66 -16.09
N LYS A 3 17.69 -15.13 -14.92
CA LYS A 3 18.57 -14.22 -14.20
C LYS A 3 19.40 -15.01 -13.18
N LYS A 4 20.72 -14.78 -13.10
CA LYS A 4 21.53 -15.27 -11.97
C LYS A 4 21.16 -14.53 -10.70
N GLU A 5 21.31 -15.17 -9.56
CA GLU A 5 21.13 -14.55 -8.26
C GLU A 5 22.21 -13.50 -7.98
N GLY A 6 21.85 -12.47 -7.21
CA GLY A 6 22.78 -11.43 -6.76
C GLY A 6 22.74 -10.14 -7.56
N PHE A 7 23.78 -9.34 -7.39
CA PHE A 7 23.99 -8.04 -8.04
C PHE A 7 25.06 -8.11 -9.10
N GLY A 8 25.18 -7.08 -9.95
CA GLY A 8 26.07 -7.02 -11.08
C GLY A 8 25.40 -7.50 -12.36
N GLU A 9 26.19 -8.04 -13.32
CA GLU A 9 25.66 -8.62 -14.55
C GLU A 9 24.98 -9.97 -14.24
N THR A 10 23.65 -9.96 -14.22
CA THR A 10 22.83 -11.13 -13.86
C THR A 10 22.38 -11.96 -15.06
N ALA A 11 22.40 -11.37 -16.25
CA ALA A 11 22.21 -12.03 -17.55
C ALA A 11 22.90 -11.18 -18.62
N GLN A 12 23.13 -11.74 -19.82
CA GLN A 12 23.79 -11.01 -20.88
C GLN A 12 23.05 -9.71 -21.21
N GLY A 13 23.73 -8.59 -21.00
CA GLY A 13 23.16 -7.25 -21.20
C GLY A 13 22.12 -6.82 -20.17
N VAL A 14 22.05 -7.48 -19.00
CA VAL A 14 21.18 -7.08 -17.89
C VAL A 14 22.00 -6.96 -16.61
N THR A 15 22.05 -5.75 -16.05
CA THR A 15 22.78 -5.44 -14.84
C THR A 15 21.84 -4.98 -13.73
N ILE A 16 22.06 -5.47 -12.51
CA ILE A 16 21.40 -5.03 -11.28
C ILE A 16 22.48 -4.46 -10.37
N PRO A 17 22.63 -3.12 -10.26
CA PRO A 17 23.77 -2.49 -9.56
C PRO A 17 23.82 -2.81 -8.07
N GLY A 18 22.68 -2.96 -7.44
CA GLY A 18 22.55 -3.19 -6.01
C GLY A 18 21.14 -2.86 -5.52
N LYS A 19 20.90 -2.99 -4.22
CA LYS A 19 19.61 -2.63 -3.65
C LYS A 19 19.59 -1.19 -3.16
N ILE A 20 18.41 -0.57 -3.25
CA ILE A 20 18.14 0.75 -2.69
C ILE A 20 17.73 0.58 -1.23
N GLU A 21 18.40 1.27 -0.31
CA GLU A 21 18.02 1.31 1.10
C GLU A 21 16.71 2.09 1.28
N LYS A 22 15.79 1.52 2.05
CA LYS A 22 14.44 2.07 2.24
C LYS A 22 14.12 2.26 3.71
N MET A 23 13.21 3.17 3.98
CA MET A 23 12.66 3.45 5.31
C MET A 23 11.91 2.23 5.88
N GLY A 24 11.09 1.58 5.06
CA GLY A 24 10.30 0.40 5.39
C GLY A 24 10.34 -0.67 4.29
N TYR A 25 9.48 -1.70 4.39
CA TYR A 25 9.44 -2.82 3.41
C TYR A 25 10.80 -3.48 3.19
N LYS A 26 11.56 -3.65 4.27
CA LYS A 26 12.94 -4.18 4.20
C LYS A 26 13.04 -5.63 3.76
N GLY A 27 11.95 -6.39 3.87
CA GLY A 27 11.86 -7.78 3.39
C GLY A 27 11.70 -7.92 1.86
N VAL A 28 11.50 -6.82 1.14
CA VAL A 28 11.40 -6.80 -0.33
C VAL A 28 12.47 -5.88 -0.87
N ASP A 29 13.38 -6.41 -1.67
CA ASP A 29 14.42 -5.60 -2.30
C ASP A 29 13.84 -4.69 -3.39
N THR A 30 14.40 -3.49 -3.49
CA THR A 30 14.13 -2.54 -4.57
C THR A 30 15.45 -2.22 -5.25
N THR A 31 15.46 -2.28 -6.58
CA THR A 31 16.69 -2.08 -7.36
C THR A 31 16.37 -1.40 -8.68
N GLU A 32 17.41 -0.90 -9.33
CA GLU A 32 17.40 -0.57 -10.76
C GLU A 32 17.68 -1.83 -11.57
N MET A 33 17.17 -1.87 -12.79
CA MET A 33 17.50 -2.89 -13.78
C MET A 33 17.92 -2.19 -15.07
N ILE A 34 19.18 -2.37 -15.45
CA ILE A 34 19.80 -1.72 -16.60
C ILE A 34 19.87 -2.73 -17.74
N PHE A 35 19.37 -2.34 -18.91
CA PHE A 35 19.38 -3.16 -20.11
C PHE A 35 20.30 -2.53 -21.17
N GLU A 36 21.39 -3.21 -21.50
CA GLU A 36 22.37 -2.76 -22.49
C GLU A 36 22.62 -3.88 -23.52
N GLY A 37 21.94 -3.80 -24.65
CA GLY A 37 22.05 -4.81 -25.71
C GLY A 37 21.47 -6.18 -25.30
N ALA A 38 20.61 -6.24 -24.29
CA ALA A 38 19.90 -7.47 -23.90
C ALA A 38 19.05 -7.98 -25.07
N LYS A 39 19.20 -9.26 -25.41
CA LYS A 39 18.48 -9.90 -26.50
C LYS A 39 17.50 -10.93 -25.96
N ILE A 40 16.27 -10.88 -26.43
CA ILE A 40 15.24 -11.89 -26.19
C ILE A 40 14.74 -12.45 -27.52
N SER A 41 14.27 -13.70 -27.55
CA SER A 41 13.63 -14.25 -28.73
C SER A 41 12.24 -13.66 -28.96
N ALA A 42 11.77 -13.64 -30.21
CA ALA A 42 10.42 -13.15 -30.54
C ALA A 42 9.31 -13.93 -29.81
N GLU A 43 9.55 -15.19 -29.50
CA GLU A 43 8.62 -16.06 -28.74
C GLU A 43 8.41 -15.62 -27.29
N GLN A 44 9.33 -14.80 -26.74
CA GLN A 44 9.26 -14.26 -25.39
C GLN A 44 8.50 -12.93 -25.32
N ILE A 45 7.97 -12.43 -26.41
CA ILE A 45 7.12 -11.24 -26.44
C ILE A 45 5.80 -11.58 -25.77
N LEU A 46 5.46 -10.86 -24.70
CA LEU A 46 4.22 -11.03 -23.97
C LEU A 46 3.01 -10.80 -24.91
N GLY A 47 2.14 -11.81 -25.04
CA GLY A 47 1.01 -11.78 -25.98
C GLY A 47 1.36 -11.90 -27.46
N GLY A 48 2.64 -12.12 -27.82
CA GLY A 48 3.09 -12.36 -29.21
C GLY A 48 3.12 -11.12 -30.13
N GLU A 49 2.59 -9.97 -29.68
CA GLU A 49 2.50 -8.74 -30.47
C GLU A 49 3.46 -7.66 -29.93
N PRO A 50 4.44 -7.18 -30.74
CA PRO A 50 5.27 -6.04 -30.37
C PRO A 50 4.46 -4.75 -30.17
N GLY A 51 4.91 -3.88 -29.25
CA GLY A 51 4.30 -2.57 -28.99
C GLY A 51 3.09 -2.57 -28.05
N LYS A 52 2.63 -3.71 -27.55
CA LYS A 52 1.50 -3.82 -26.64
C LYS A 52 1.88 -3.77 -25.15
N GLY A 53 3.16 -3.84 -24.80
CA GLY A 53 3.64 -3.98 -23.42
C GLY A 53 3.15 -2.88 -22.47
N PHE A 54 3.01 -1.63 -22.93
CA PHE A 54 2.48 -0.55 -22.11
C PHE A 54 1.03 -0.80 -21.67
N TYR A 55 0.17 -1.22 -22.58
CA TYR A 55 -1.24 -1.51 -22.28
C TYR A 55 -1.37 -2.70 -21.34
N GLN A 56 -0.60 -3.77 -21.59
CA GLN A 56 -0.57 -4.95 -20.71
C GLN A 56 -0.09 -4.61 -19.29
N MET A 57 0.90 -3.71 -19.18
CA MET A 57 1.35 -3.23 -17.89
C MET A 57 0.26 -2.40 -17.18
N MET A 58 -0.47 -1.56 -17.90
CA MET A 58 -1.55 -0.75 -17.33
C MET A 58 -2.70 -1.60 -16.81
N ASP A 59 -3.07 -2.68 -17.48
CA ASP A 59 -4.07 -3.64 -17.00
C ASP A 59 -3.60 -4.30 -15.68
N GLY A 60 -2.33 -4.67 -15.60
CA GLY A 60 -1.73 -5.20 -14.38
C GLY A 60 -1.74 -4.19 -13.22
N VAL A 61 -1.45 -2.91 -13.49
CA VAL A 61 -1.48 -1.83 -12.48
C VAL A 61 -2.89 -1.59 -11.93
N GLU A 62 -3.94 -1.78 -12.74
CA GLU A 62 -5.32 -1.65 -12.28
C GLU A 62 -5.65 -2.68 -11.18
N VAL A 63 -5.28 -3.95 -11.39
CA VAL A 63 -5.38 -5.00 -10.36
C VAL A 63 -4.46 -4.67 -9.16
N GLY A 64 -3.26 -4.17 -9.43
CA GLY A 64 -2.30 -3.73 -8.43
C GLY A 64 -2.88 -2.69 -7.46
N ARG A 65 -3.69 -1.75 -7.94
CA ARG A 65 -4.37 -0.74 -7.08
C ARG A 65 -5.27 -1.37 -6.04
N VAL A 66 -6.10 -2.35 -6.43
CA VAL A 66 -6.97 -3.06 -5.48
C VAL A 66 -6.15 -3.86 -4.47
N ASN A 67 -5.07 -4.50 -4.91
CA ASN A 67 -4.16 -5.24 -4.03
C ASN A 67 -3.47 -4.32 -3.02
N VAL A 68 -2.97 -3.16 -3.44
CA VAL A 68 -2.36 -2.18 -2.52
C VAL A 68 -3.40 -1.61 -1.57
N ALA A 69 -4.63 -1.35 -2.03
CA ALA A 69 -5.72 -0.93 -1.16
C ALA A 69 -6.06 -1.97 -0.09
N ALA A 70 -6.12 -3.25 -0.45
CA ALA A 70 -6.35 -4.34 0.50
C ALA A 70 -5.21 -4.44 1.54
N ARG A 71 -3.95 -4.27 1.11
CA ARG A 71 -2.80 -4.21 2.03
C ARG A 71 -2.90 -3.02 2.98
N ALA A 72 -3.33 -1.86 2.48
CA ALA A 72 -3.53 -0.66 3.31
C ALA A 72 -4.59 -0.90 4.40
N VAL A 73 -5.71 -1.54 4.05
CA VAL A 73 -6.72 -1.97 5.04
C VAL A 73 -6.13 -2.91 6.08
N GLY A 74 -5.33 -3.90 5.67
CA GLY A 74 -4.68 -4.84 6.59
C GLY A 74 -3.73 -4.15 7.56
N VAL A 75 -2.91 -3.22 7.09
CA VAL A 75 -1.98 -2.42 7.92
C VAL A 75 -2.77 -1.51 8.88
N ALA A 76 -3.82 -0.84 8.38
CA ALA A 76 -4.68 0.02 9.19
C ALA A 76 -5.39 -0.78 10.29
N ASN A 77 -5.95 -1.95 9.96
CA ASN A 77 -6.61 -2.81 10.94
C ASN A 77 -5.63 -3.26 12.02
N ARG A 78 -4.42 -3.68 11.64
CA ARG A 78 -3.40 -4.06 12.63
C ARG A 78 -3.01 -2.90 13.53
N ALA A 79 -2.83 -1.71 12.99
CA ALA A 79 -2.54 -0.51 13.79
C ALA A 79 -3.69 -0.17 14.75
N PHE A 80 -4.93 -0.33 14.32
CA PHE A 80 -6.12 -0.15 15.14
C PHE A 80 -6.17 -1.15 16.30
N GLU A 81 -5.96 -2.45 16.05
CA GLU A 81 -5.88 -3.48 17.09
C GLU A 81 -4.82 -3.17 18.15
N LEU A 82 -3.62 -2.75 17.71
CA LEU A 82 -2.54 -2.34 18.60
C LEU A 82 -2.93 -1.14 19.45
N GLY A 83 -3.58 -0.14 18.84
CA GLY A 83 -4.07 1.06 19.54
C GLY A 83 -5.10 0.73 20.62
N ILE A 84 -6.08 -0.13 20.31
CA ILE A 84 -7.09 -0.62 21.27
C ILE A 84 -6.41 -1.36 22.43
N SER A 85 -5.56 -2.35 22.10
CA SER A 85 -4.89 -3.18 23.11
C SER A 85 -4.06 -2.33 24.06
N TYR A 86 -3.28 -1.40 23.52
CA TYR A 86 -2.48 -0.51 24.35
C TYR A 86 -3.33 0.44 25.21
N ALA A 87 -4.39 1.00 24.64
CA ALA A 87 -5.28 1.91 25.37
C ALA A 87 -6.02 1.23 26.54
N GLN A 88 -6.29 -0.08 26.43
CA GLN A 88 -6.92 -0.88 27.49
C GLN A 88 -5.96 -1.31 28.60
N GLN A 89 -4.65 -1.22 28.35
CA GLN A 89 -3.62 -1.66 29.32
C GLN A 89 -2.93 -0.48 30.01
N ARG A 90 -2.66 0.58 29.26
CA ARG A 90 -1.93 1.76 29.77
C ARG A 90 -2.82 2.59 30.69
N GLU A 91 -2.29 2.96 31.85
CA GLU A 91 -2.97 3.84 32.80
C GLU A 91 -2.26 5.20 32.92
N THR A 92 -3.05 6.24 33.03
CA THR A 92 -2.62 7.61 33.34
C THR A 92 -3.72 8.30 34.15
N PHE A 93 -3.30 9.16 35.08
CA PHE A 93 -4.26 9.89 35.95
C PHE A 93 -5.27 8.97 36.67
N GLY A 94 -4.80 7.79 37.10
CA GLY A 94 -5.59 6.86 37.93
C GLY A 94 -6.64 6.02 37.16
N LYS A 95 -6.61 6.03 35.82
CA LYS A 95 -7.51 5.20 34.96
C LYS A 95 -6.84 4.79 33.65
N LYS A 96 -7.44 3.82 32.96
CA LYS A 96 -6.97 3.39 31.63
C LYS A 96 -7.10 4.54 30.63
N ILE A 97 -6.13 4.64 29.72
CA ILE A 97 -6.18 5.74 28.74
C ILE A 97 -7.38 5.62 27.79
N ALA A 98 -7.92 4.43 27.58
CA ALA A 98 -9.18 4.22 26.84
C ALA A 98 -10.39 4.97 27.45
N GLU A 99 -10.36 5.30 28.74
CA GLU A 99 -11.43 6.01 29.44
C GLU A 99 -11.33 7.54 29.29
N HIS A 100 -10.25 8.05 28.70
CA HIS A 100 -10.13 9.46 28.36
C HIS A 100 -10.85 9.75 27.05
N GLN A 101 -11.76 10.70 27.04
CA GLN A 101 -12.62 11.03 25.91
C GLN A 101 -11.83 11.25 24.61
N ALA A 102 -10.68 11.94 24.67
CA ALA A 102 -9.86 12.19 23.50
C ALA A 102 -9.29 10.89 22.85
N VAL A 103 -8.95 9.89 23.68
CA VAL A 103 -8.49 8.59 23.20
C VAL A 103 -9.67 7.78 22.64
N LEU A 104 -10.81 7.80 23.35
CA LEU A 104 -12.04 7.12 22.91
C LEU A 104 -12.50 7.63 21.53
N PHE A 105 -12.53 8.95 21.33
CA PHE A 105 -12.91 9.54 20.04
C PHE A 105 -11.95 9.13 18.92
N ARG A 106 -10.65 9.15 19.19
CA ARG A 106 -9.62 8.71 18.22
C ARG A 106 -9.82 7.25 17.82
N LEU A 107 -10.06 6.36 18.78
CA LEU A 107 -10.34 4.95 18.49
C LEU A 107 -11.62 4.77 17.64
N ALA A 108 -12.67 5.53 17.92
CA ALA A 108 -13.90 5.49 17.13
C ALA A 108 -13.68 5.95 15.69
N GLU A 109 -12.92 7.02 15.48
CA GLU A 109 -12.54 7.50 14.15
C GLU A 109 -11.68 6.50 13.40
N MET A 110 -10.68 5.89 14.07
CA MET A 110 -9.83 4.85 13.47
C MET A 110 -10.66 3.67 12.99
N GLY A 111 -11.55 3.12 13.83
CA GLY A 111 -12.42 2.01 13.44
C GLY A 111 -13.33 2.37 12.25
N THR A 112 -13.92 3.56 12.26
CA THR A 112 -14.76 4.04 11.16
C THR A 112 -13.99 4.13 9.83
N LYS A 113 -12.73 4.62 9.87
CA LYS A 113 -11.86 4.72 8.69
C LYS A 113 -11.50 3.33 8.13
N VAL A 114 -11.19 2.36 9.02
CA VAL A 114 -10.88 0.98 8.62
C VAL A 114 -12.08 0.36 7.90
N GLU A 115 -13.28 0.45 8.46
CA GLU A 115 -14.50 -0.11 7.87
C GLU A 115 -14.86 0.55 6.54
N ALA A 116 -14.77 1.88 6.46
CA ALA A 116 -15.03 2.60 5.21
C ALA A 116 -14.06 2.19 4.09
N ALA A 117 -12.76 2.07 4.41
CA ALA A 117 -11.74 1.62 3.47
C ALA A 117 -12.00 0.16 3.02
N HIS A 118 -12.31 -0.73 3.96
CA HIS A 118 -12.64 -2.13 3.67
C HIS A 118 -13.83 -2.24 2.72
N GLY A 119 -14.93 -1.53 3.00
CA GLY A 119 -16.12 -1.53 2.14
C GLY A 119 -15.81 -1.10 0.71
N MET A 120 -14.96 -0.05 0.53
CA MET A 120 -14.56 0.42 -0.80
C MET A 120 -13.70 -0.59 -1.54
N VAL A 121 -12.76 -1.26 -0.86
CA VAL A 121 -11.90 -2.31 -1.44
C VAL A 121 -12.74 -3.49 -1.90
N VAL A 122 -13.68 -3.97 -1.07
CA VAL A 122 -14.59 -5.07 -1.43
C VAL A 122 -15.46 -4.70 -2.64
N THR A 123 -15.94 -3.46 -2.71
CA THR A 123 -16.72 -2.98 -3.85
C THR A 123 -15.91 -3.03 -5.14
N ALA A 124 -14.66 -2.51 -5.11
CA ALA A 124 -13.77 -2.54 -6.27
C ALA A 124 -13.43 -3.98 -6.70
N ALA A 125 -13.11 -4.87 -5.75
CA ALA A 125 -12.79 -6.26 -6.03
C ALA A 125 -13.97 -7.00 -6.67
N ARG A 126 -15.17 -6.89 -6.10
CA ARG A 126 -16.39 -7.54 -6.63
C ARG A 126 -16.75 -7.07 -8.04
N LYS A 127 -16.50 -5.80 -8.35
CA LYS A 127 -16.74 -5.27 -9.69
C LYS A 127 -15.76 -5.87 -10.70
N LYS A 128 -14.50 -6.03 -10.32
CA LYS A 128 -13.47 -6.70 -11.14
C LYS A 128 -13.82 -8.17 -11.38
N ASP A 129 -14.27 -8.89 -10.35
CA ASP A 129 -14.65 -10.31 -10.46
C ASP A 129 -15.80 -10.54 -11.45
N LYS A 130 -16.68 -9.54 -11.61
CA LYS A 130 -17.75 -9.57 -12.61
C LYS A 130 -17.30 -9.26 -14.04
N GLY A 131 -16.02 -8.94 -14.25
CA GLY A 131 -15.50 -8.51 -15.54
C GLY A 131 -15.92 -7.10 -15.96
N GLU A 132 -16.46 -6.30 -15.04
CA GLU A 132 -16.86 -4.93 -15.29
C GLU A 132 -15.65 -3.99 -15.24
N ARG A 133 -15.71 -2.88 -15.98
CA ARG A 133 -14.72 -1.80 -15.88
C ARG A 133 -14.70 -1.22 -14.46
N ASN A 134 -13.57 -1.25 -13.78
CA ASN A 134 -13.46 -0.86 -12.37
C ASN A 134 -12.34 0.13 -12.04
N ASP A 135 -11.78 0.80 -13.05
CA ASP A 135 -10.70 1.78 -12.88
C ASP A 135 -11.09 2.94 -11.93
N LEU A 136 -12.36 3.36 -11.94
CA LEU A 136 -12.91 4.34 -11.01
C LEU A 136 -12.88 3.81 -9.57
N GLU A 137 -13.50 2.66 -9.32
CA GLU A 137 -13.60 2.08 -7.98
C GLU A 137 -12.22 1.61 -7.46
N ALA A 138 -11.37 1.08 -8.32
CA ALA A 138 -9.99 0.72 -7.98
C ALA A 138 -9.18 1.97 -7.57
N GLY A 139 -9.33 3.07 -8.30
CA GLY A 139 -8.74 4.36 -7.96
C GLY A 139 -9.25 4.90 -6.62
N MET A 140 -10.58 4.90 -6.41
CA MET A 140 -11.21 5.31 -5.15
C MET A 140 -10.76 4.44 -3.97
N ALA A 141 -10.74 3.12 -4.14
CA ALA A 141 -10.29 2.17 -3.11
C ALA A 141 -8.84 2.41 -2.72
N LYS A 142 -7.95 2.54 -3.71
CA LYS A 142 -6.53 2.80 -3.45
C LYS A 142 -6.30 4.13 -2.75
N TYR A 143 -6.92 5.18 -3.23
CA TYR A 143 -6.81 6.51 -2.64
C TYR A 143 -7.31 6.52 -1.19
N LEU A 144 -8.55 6.11 -0.97
CA LEU A 144 -9.18 6.12 0.35
C LEU A 144 -8.42 5.24 1.35
N ALA A 145 -8.13 3.99 0.98
CA ALA A 145 -7.49 3.04 1.88
C ALA A 145 -6.09 3.48 2.28
N SER A 146 -5.29 4.02 1.35
CA SER A 146 -3.93 4.47 1.67
C SER A 146 -3.92 5.72 2.56
N GLU A 147 -4.81 6.70 2.33
CA GLU A 147 -4.94 7.89 3.17
C GLU A 147 -5.42 7.53 4.58
N TYR A 148 -6.45 6.69 4.69
CA TYR A 148 -6.97 6.25 5.97
C TYR A 148 -5.97 5.36 6.72
N CYS A 149 -5.22 4.51 6.03
CA CYS A 149 -4.14 3.74 6.63
C CYS A 149 -3.09 4.66 7.28
N SER A 150 -2.63 5.68 6.58
CA SER A 150 -1.67 6.65 7.12
C SER A 150 -2.20 7.34 8.37
N GLN A 151 -3.47 7.78 8.36
CA GLN A 151 -4.11 8.43 9.51
C GLN A 151 -4.28 7.47 10.69
N VAL A 152 -4.75 6.24 10.46
CA VAL A 152 -4.96 5.23 11.51
C VAL A 152 -3.63 4.83 12.16
N VAL A 153 -2.59 4.66 11.36
CA VAL A 153 -1.25 4.33 11.87
C VAL A 153 -0.67 5.48 12.70
N GLU A 154 -0.82 6.73 12.23
CA GLU A 154 -0.42 7.93 12.99
C GLU A 154 -1.18 8.04 14.31
N ASP A 155 -2.50 7.81 14.30
CA ASP A 155 -3.32 7.86 15.49
C ASP A 155 -2.95 6.77 16.51
N SER A 156 -2.70 5.55 16.04
CA SER A 156 -2.20 4.46 16.89
C SER A 156 -0.83 4.78 17.48
N PHE A 157 0.08 5.31 16.66
CA PHE A 157 1.39 5.76 17.12
C PHE A 157 1.26 6.79 18.26
N ARG A 158 0.38 7.78 18.12
CA ARG A 158 0.11 8.79 19.16
C ARG A 158 -0.50 8.20 20.42
N ILE A 159 -1.38 7.20 20.31
CA ILE A 159 -1.95 6.48 21.45
C ILE A 159 -0.84 5.79 22.26
N HIS A 160 0.18 5.24 21.60
CA HIS A 160 1.33 4.63 22.27
C HIS A 160 2.28 5.65 22.92
N GLY A 161 2.20 6.93 22.54
CA GLY A 161 3.07 7.98 23.07
C GLY A 161 4.55 7.65 22.82
N GLY A 162 5.42 7.85 23.82
CA GLY A 162 6.86 7.56 23.70
C GLY A 162 7.18 6.12 23.33
N TYR A 163 6.38 5.16 23.73
CA TYR A 163 6.54 3.75 23.36
C TYR A 163 6.27 3.48 21.89
N GLY A 164 5.46 4.31 21.21
CA GLY A 164 5.27 4.22 19.76
C GLY A 164 6.56 4.42 18.95
N PHE A 165 7.54 5.14 19.53
CA PHE A 165 8.84 5.39 18.91
C PHE A 165 9.87 4.29 19.22
N SER A 166 9.56 3.36 20.11
CA SER A 166 10.43 2.24 20.48
C SER A 166 10.24 1.06 19.53
N LYS A 167 11.35 0.42 19.12
CA LYS A 167 11.33 -0.82 18.35
C LYS A 167 10.77 -2.04 19.10
N GLU A 168 10.50 -1.91 20.40
CA GLU A 168 9.84 -2.94 21.20
C GLU A 168 8.35 -3.06 20.87
N TYR A 169 7.76 -2.03 20.26
CA TYR A 169 6.35 -1.99 19.86
C TYR A 169 6.21 -2.03 18.35
N GLU A 170 5.33 -2.89 17.87
CA GLU A 170 5.13 -3.13 16.43
C GLU A 170 4.67 -1.87 15.66
N ILE A 171 4.03 -0.92 16.33
CA ILE A 171 3.49 0.27 15.69
C ILE A 171 4.56 1.13 15.00
N GLU A 172 5.81 1.15 15.51
CA GLU A 172 6.91 1.88 14.88
C GLU A 172 7.20 1.35 13.48
N ARG A 173 7.11 0.02 13.30
CA ARG A 173 7.31 -0.62 12.00
C ARG A 173 6.18 -0.26 11.04
N LEU A 174 4.93 -0.36 11.49
CA LEU A 174 3.78 0.01 10.67
C LEU A 174 3.84 1.49 10.26
N TYR A 175 4.32 2.36 11.14
CA TYR A 175 4.52 3.78 10.87
C TYR A 175 5.53 4.04 9.73
N ARG A 176 6.61 3.29 9.68
CA ARG A 176 7.61 3.37 8.61
C ARG A 176 7.14 2.72 7.29
N GLU A 177 6.19 1.80 7.34
CA GLU A 177 5.71 1.07 6.16
C GLU A 177 4.49 1.73 5.50
N ALA A 178 3.62 2.39 6.26
CA ALA A 178 2.42 3.05 5.75
C ALA A 178 2.66 4.05 4.61
N PRO A 179 3.73 4.89 4.61
CA PRO A 179 3.98 5.83 3.53
C PRO A 179 4.16 5.18 2.15
N MET A 180 4.66 3.94 2.08
CA MET A 180 4.77 3.20 0.83
C MET A 180 3.41 3.02 0.15
N LEU A 181 2.35 2.84 0.92
CA LEU A 181 0.99 2.62 0.41
C LEU A 181 0.39 3.88 -0.22
N LEU A 182 0.87 5.07 0.15
CA LEU A 182 0.46 6.34 -0.48
C LEU A 182 1.02 6.50 -1.90
N ILE A 183 2.18 5.91 -2.17
CA ILE A 183 2.92 6.09 -3.45
C ILE A 183 2.86 4.88 -4.38
N GLY A 184 2.87 3.66 -3.85
CA GLY A 184 2.82 2.42 -4.66
C GLY A 184 1.57 2.36 -5.54
N GLU A 185 1.68 1.81 -6.75
CA GLU A 185 0.62 1.69 -7.77
C GLU A 185 -0.05 3.03 -8.15
N GLY A 186 0.74 4.08 -8.17
CA GLY A 186 0.33 5.46 -8.45
C GLY A 186 0.02 6.26 -7.20
N THR A 187 0.60 7.45 -7.12
CA THR A 187 0.43 8.36 -5.99
C THR A 187 -1.02 8.78 -5.78
N ALA A 188 -1.33 9.34 -4.61
CA ALA A 188 -2.66 9.89 -4.32
C ALA A 188 -3.13 10.90 -5.40
N ASP A 189 -2.22 11.71 -5.95
CA ASP A 189 -2.55 12.67 -7.01
C ASP A 189 -2.88 11.99 -8.34
N ILE A 190 -2.18 10.92 -8.68
CA ILE A 190 -2.53 10.09 -9.85
C ILE A 190 -3.91 9.47 -9.68
N GLN A 191 -4.25 8.97 -8.49
CA GLN A 191 -5.59 8.42 -8.25
C GLN A 191 -6.67 9.51 -8.36
N ARG A 192 -6.45 10.69 -7.77
CA ARG A 192 -7.39 11.84 -7.89
C ARG A 192 -7.61 12.23 -9.34
N MET A 193 -6.56 12.24 -10.16
CA MET A 193 -6.65 12.55 -11.59
C MET A 193 -7.49 11.52 -12.34
N ILE A 194 -7.28 10.22 -12.06
CA ILE A 194 -8.05 9.13 -12.67
C ILE A 194 -9.52 9.23 -12.26
N ILE A 195 -9.79 9.34 -10.97
CA ILE A 195 -11.14 9.47 -10.40
C ILE A 195 -11.85 10.68 -11.03
N GLY A 196 -11.21 11.86 -11.01
CA GLY A 196 -11.80 13.07 -11.53
C GLY A 196 -12.16 12.98 -13.03
N ARG A 197 -11.27 12.40 -13.85
CA ARG A 197 -11.55 12.18 -15.27
C ARG A 197 -12.72 11.22 -15.47
N ARG A 198 -12.75 10.14 -14.72
CA ARG A 198 -13.82 9.13 -14.82
C ARG A 198 -15.18 9.65 -14.38
N LEU A 199 -15.25 10.54 -13.38
CA LEU A 199 -16.49 11.17 -12.94
C LEU A 199 -17.04 12.20 -13.95
N LEU A 200 -16.22 12.66 -14.89
CA LEU A 200 -16.58 13.62 -15.93
C LEU A 200 -16.80 12.95 -17.31
N GLU A 201 -16.56 11.65 -17.42
CA GLU A 201 -16.91 10.88 -18.62
C GLU A 201 -18.42 10.57 -18.59
N ASP A 202 -19.15 10.94 -19.66
CA ASP A 202 -20.56 10.64 -19.87
C ASP A 202 -20.82 9.15 -20.14
#